data_3defec88a389929f5e6fc7aca9d3fcfa
#
_entry.id   3defec88a389929f5e6fc7aca9d3fcfa
#
_cell.length_a   1.000
_cell.length_b   1.000
_cell.length_c   1.000
_cell.angle_alpha   90.00
_cell.angle_beta   90.00
_cell.angle_gamma   90.00
#
_symmetry.space_group_name_H-M   'P 1'
#
loop_
_entity.id
_entity.type
_entity.pdbx_description
1 polymer ?
#
loop_
_entity_poly.entity_id
_entity_poly.type
_entity_poly.pdbx_seq_one_letter_code
_entity_poly.pdbx_strand_id
1 'polypeptide(L)'
;MNKERHIYIGIIITLTMTLVMTLVLFTQFNDPTWHDVATTFIFPFIYTIIGAIVVALVGTTIADRVLENYNERLSHGLSKRVIQLLGYPDFSHRIQEDLQRSALIQNRIVLDQSTVSREADLVVVSLDLNWYNKPRKELDLETATKLNRAEQELTQIIQDIDDSQALIVLTVGKLDDSAAITKHLKERRFSTIVNAQGRVLSDIHSLLTTLPPRNNR
;
A
#
# COMPACT_ATOMS: atom_id res chain seq x y z
N MET A 1 -6.91 -13.49 -21.42
CA MET A 1 -6.51 -12.98 -22.75
C MET A 1 -7.59 -13.10 -23.85
N ASN A 2 -8.48 -14.10 -23.84
CA ASN A 2 -9.51 -14.23 -24.89
C ASN A 2 -10.74 -13.32 -24.73
N LYS A 3 -11.12 -12.97 -23.51
CA LYS A 3 -12.37 -12.24 -23.24
C LYS A 3 -12.31 -10.77 -23.73
N GLU A 4 -11.20 -10.12 -23.53
CA GLU A 4 -10.97 -8.75 -24.01
C GLU A 4 -10.99 -8.65 -25.55
N ARG A 5 -10.40 -9.62 -26.22
CA ARG A 5 -10.36 -9.67 -27.68
C ARG A 5 -11.77 -9.76 -28.31
N HIS A 6 -12.67 -10.49 -27.65
CA HIS A 6 -14.08 -10.58 -28.11
C HIS A 6 -14.85 -9.28 -27.89
N ILE A 7 -14.55 -8.54 -26.82
CA ILE A 7 -15.16 -7.23 -26.57
C ILE A 7 -14.71 -6.23 -27.63
N TYR A 8 -13.40 -6.13 -27.92
CA TYR A 8 -12.87 -5.23 -28.95
C TYR A 8 -13.43 -5.57 -30.34
N ILE A 9 -13.54 -6.84 -30.68
CA ILE A 9 -14.11 -7.29 -31.95
C ILE A 9 -15.59 -6.89 -32.02
N GLY A 10 -16.37 -7.08 -30.95
CA GLY A 10 -17.78 -6.67 -30.89
C GLY A 10 -17.96 -5.16 -31.10
N ILE A 11 -17.10 -4.34 -30.50
CA ILE A 11 -17.12 -2.89 -30.63
C ILE A 11 -16.82 -2.45 -32.07
N ILE A 12 -15.77 -3.02 -32.68
CA ILE A 12 -15.39 -2.70 -34.07
C ILE A 12 -16.51 -3.06 -35.03
N ILE A 13 -17.13 -4.22 -34.83
CA ILE A 13 -18.26 -4.66 -35.66
C ILE A 13 -19.45 -3.70 -35.52
N THR A 14 -19.81 -3.33 -34.28
CA THR A 14 -20.93 -2.42 -34.02
C THR A 14 -20.69 -1.03 -34.62
N LEU A 15 -19.47 -0.45 -34.44
CA LEU A 15 -19.07 0.80 -35.04
C LEU A 15 -19.12 0.77 -36.57
N THR A 16 -18.62 -0.31 -37.16
CA THR A 16 -18.61 -0.47 -38.62
C THR A 16 -20.02 -0.62 -39.18
N MET A 17 -20.87 -1.41 -38.52
CA MET A 17 -22.28 -1.56 -38.89
C MET A 17 -23.05 -0.25 -38.80
N THR A 18 -22.84 0.53 -37.74
CA THR A 18 -23.48 1.83 -37.56
C THR A 18 -23.03 2.82 -38.62
N LEU A 19 -21.74 2.85 -38.96
CA LEU A 19 -21.19 3.70 -40.01
C LEU A 19 -21.76 3.34 -41.39
N VAL A 20 -21.84 2.05 -41.71
CA VAL A 20 -22.41 1.55 -42.98
C VAL A 20 -23.90 1.89 -43.06
N MET A 21 -24.67 1.64 -41.99
CA MET A 21 -26.07 2.00 -41.94
C MET A 21 -26.31 3.50 -42.12
N THR A 22 -25.49 4.35 -41.49
CA THR A 22 -25.57 5.81 -41.64
C THR A 22 -25.28 6.22 -43.09
N LEU A 23 -24.29 5.59 -43.73
CA LEU A 23 -23.93 5.87 -45.12
C LEU A 23 -25.03 5.46 -46.11
N VAL A 24 -25.65 4.28 -45.89
CA VAL A 24 -26.79 3.77 -46.70
C VAL A 24 -28.01 4.65 -46.54
N LEU A 25 -28.35 5.06 -45.33
CA LEU A 25 -29.43 6.00 -45.08
C LEU A 25 -29.17 7.33 -45.80
N PHE A 26 -27.95 7.86 -45.76
CA PHE A 26 -27.57 9.10 -46.42
C PHE A 26 -27.70 9.03 -47.94
N THR A 27 -27.40 7.89 -48.55
CA THR A 27 -27.51 7.71 -50.02
C THR A 27 -28.93 7.46 -50.54
N GLN A 28 -29.84 6.96 -49.68
CA GLN A 28 -31.19 6.65 -50.07
C GLN A 28 -32.19 7.80 -49.89
N PHE A 29 -31.87 8.83 -49.09
CA PHE A 29 -32.76 9.97 -48.85
C PHE A 29 -32.37 11.16 -49.69
N ASN A 30 -32.78 11.18 -50.94
CA ASN A 30 -32.64 12.33 -51.85
C ASN A 30 -33.75 13.40 -51.64
N ASP A 31 -34.67 13.20 -50.69
CA ASP A 31 -35.72 14.11 -50.39
C ASP A 31 -35.26 15.12 -49.32
N PRO A 32 -35.32 16.45 -49.59
CA PRO A 32 -34.83 17.48 -48.69
C PRO A 32 -35.47 17.47 -47.29
N THR A 33 -36.73 17.03 -47.20
CA THR A 33 -37.43 16.93 -45.89
C THR A 33 -36.85 15.83 -44.99
N TRP A 34 -36.45 14.70 -45.54
CA TRP A 34 -35.80 13.64 -44.81
C TRP A 34 -34.35 13.93 -44.47
N HIS A 35 -33.69 14.75 -45.29
CA HIS A 35 -32.35 15.19 -45.01
C HIS A 35 -32.28 16.02 -43.71
N ASP A 36 -33.22 16.96 -43.55
CA ASP A 36 -33.35 17.82 -42.37
C ASP A 36 -33.66 17.02 -41.10
N VAL A 37 -34.56 16.02 -41.20
CA VAL A 37 -34.86 15.12 -40.07
C VAL A 37 -33.63 14.25 -39.68
N ALA A 38 -32.93 13.74 -40.67
CA ALA A 38 -31.74 12.92 -40.43
C ALA A 38 -30.62 13.70 -39.75
N THR A 39 -30.33 14.91 -40.22
CA THR A 39 -29.25 15.77 -39.68
C THR A 39 -29.60 16.37 -38.31
N THR A 40 -30.87 16.69 -38.08
CA THR A 40 -31.28 17.35 -36.84
C THR A 40 -31.56 16.39 -35.69
N PHE A 41 -32.06 15.19 -35.97
CA PHE A 41 -32.46 14.26 -34.92
C PHE A 41 -31.73 12.93 -34.97
N ILE A 42 -31.61 12.28 -36.12
CA ILE A 42 -31.09 10.91 -36.20
C ILE A 42 -29.57 10.88 -35.95
N PHE A 43 -28.81 11.72 -36.62
CA PHE A 43 -27.36 11.74 -36.44
C PHE A 43 -26.90 12.15 -35.04
N PRO A 44 -27.42 13.23 -34.43
CA PRO A 44 -27.06 13.56 -33.04
C PRO A 44 -27.41 12.47 -32.06
N PHE A 45 -28.51 11.75 -32.24
CA PHE A 45 -28.91 10.63 -31.39
C PHE A 45 -27.94 9.45 -31.53
N ILE A 46 -27.57 9.08 -32.77
CA ILE A 46 -26.59 8.03 -33.03
C ILE A 46 -25.22 8.37 -32.43
N TYR A 47 -24.75 9.63 -32.65
CA TYR A 47 -23.48 10.08 -32.10
C TYR A 47 -23.47 10.09 -30.56
N THR A 48 -24.60 10.44 -29.94
CA THR A 48 -24.72 10.39 -28.47
C THR A 48 -24.61 8.95 -27.95
N ILE A 49 -25.25 7.99 -28.60
CA ILE A 49 -25.17 6.56 -28.23
C ILE A 49 -23.74 6.04 -28.41
N ILE A 50 -23.11 6.33 -29.54
CA ILE A 50 -21.73 5.91 -29.81
C ILE A 50 -20.79 6.54 -28.78
N GLY A 51 -20.94 7.84 -28.50
CA GLY A 51 -20.16 8.55 -27.50
C GLY A 51 -20.31 7.93 -26.10
N ALA A 52 -21.53 7.62 -25.70
CA ALA A 52 -21.81 6.97 -24.42
C ALA A 52 -21.14 5.58 -24.31
N ILE A 53 -21.22 4.78 -25.38
CA ILE A 53 -20.54 3.48 -25.43
C ILE A 53 -19.03 3.63 -25.33
N VAL A 54 -18.42 4.55 -26.06
CA VAL A 54 -16.97 4.78 -26.01
C VAL A 54 -16.54 5.24 -24.61
N VAL A 55 -17.26 6.16 -23.98
CA VAL A 55 -16.98 6.64 -22.63
C VAL A 55 -17.10 5.50 -21.61
N ALA A 56 -18.13 4.68 -21.71
CA ALA A 56 -18.30 3.53 -20.82
C ALA A 56 -17.14 2.53 -20.96
N LEU A 57 -16.70 2.24 -22.16
CA LEU A 57 -15.59 1.30 -22.43
C LEU A 57 -14.24 1.82 -21.97
N VAL A 58 -13.96 3.09 -22.24
CA VAL A 58 -12.72 3.74 -21.75
C VAL A 58 -12.75 3.79 -20.23
N GLY A 59 -13.89 4.14 -19.62
CA GLY A 59 -14.05 4.20 -18.17
C GLY A 59 -13.84 2.83 -17.50
N THR A 60 -14.42 1.76 -18.04
CA THR A 60 -14.21 0.39 -17.51
C THR A 60 -12.74 -0.05 -17.64
N THR A 61 -12.11 0.23 -18.78
CA THR A 61 -10.71 -0.16 -19.01
C THR A 61 -9.76 0.56 -18.03
N ILE A 62 -10.01 1.85 -17.77
CA ILE A 62 -9.23 2.62 -16.78
C ILE A 62 -9.48 2.08 -15.37
N ALA A 63 -10.74 1.83 -15.01
CA ALA A 63 -11.10 1.31 -13.70
C ALA A 63 -10.46 -0.07 -13.44
N ASP A 64 -10.48 -0.96 -14.42
CA ASP A 64 -9.86 -2.29 -14.32
C ASP A 64 -8.33 -2.19 -14.13
N ARG A 65 -7.65 -1.31 -14.86
CA ARG A 65 -6.21 -1.09 -14.69
C ARG A 65 -5.86 -0.50 -13.32
N VAL A 66 -6.67 0.43 -12.82
CA VAL A 66 -6.47 1.02 -11.49
C VAL A 66 -6.66 -0.04 -10.41
N LEU A 67 -7.71 -0.86 -10.52
CA LEU A 67 -8.00 -1.96 -9.60
C LEU A 67 -6.91 -3.04 -9.64
N GLU A 68 -6.44 -3.42 -10.82
CA GLU A 68 -5.37 -4.40 -10.99
C GLU A 68 -4.06 -3.90 -10.35
N ASN A 69 -3.66 -2.67 -10.62
CA ASN A 69 -2.49 -2.04 -9.99
C ASN A 69 -2.63 -1.94 -8.47
N TYR A 70 -3.83 -1.63 -7.98
CA TYR A 70 -4.10 -1.56 -6.55
C TYR A 70 -4.01 -2.96 -5.90
N ASN A 71 -4.63 -3.96 -6.50
CA ASN A 71 -4.57 -5.35 -6.03
C ASN A 71 -3.14 -5.92 -6.10
N GLU A 72 -2.37 -5.58 -7.12
CA GLU A 72 -0.97 -5.98 -7.23
C GLU A 72 -0.13 -5.37 -6.10
N ARG A 73 -0.32 -4.08 -5.81
CA ARG A 73 0.36 -3.41 -4.67
C ARG A 73 -0.02 -4.03 -3.33
N LEU A 74 -1.30 -4.30 -3.10
CA LEU A 74 -1.77 -4.99 -1.90
C LEU A 74 -1.18 -6.38 -1.78
N SER A 75 -1.19 -7.17 -2.84
CA SER A 75 -0.62 -8.51 -2.88
C SER A 75 0.89 -8.49 -2.60
N HIS A 76 1.63 -7.56 -3.19
CA HIS A 76 3.05 -7.37 -2.91
C HIS A 76 3.30 -6.94 -1.46
N GLY A 77 2.48 -6.02 -0.91
CA GLY A 77 2.57 -5.59 0.48
C GLY A 77 2.27 -6.72 1.46
N LEU A 78 1.29 -7.57 1.14
CA LEU A 78 0.77 -8.57 2.06
C LEU A 78 1.46 -9.95 1.98
N SER A 79 2.29 -10.24 0.97
CA SER A 79 2.87 -11.58 0.82
C SER A 79 4.34 -11.63 0.43
N LYS A 80 4.86 -10.63 -0.26
CA LYS A 80 6.22 -10.68 -0.82
C LYS A 80 7.26 -9.92 -0.01
N ARG A 81 6.84 -9.01 0.86
CA ARG A 81 7.75 -8.20 1.67
C ARG A 81 8.26 -8.98 2.86
N VAL A 82 9.49 -8.70 3.25
CA VAL A 82 10.16 -9.35 4.37
C VAL A 82 10.01 -8.49 5.62
N ILE A 83 9.55 -9.10 6.71
CA ILE A 83 9.43 -8.48 8.02
C ILE A 83 10.56 -9.00 8.89
N GLN A 84 11.35 -8.10 9.46
CA GLN A 84 12.37 -8.46 10.46
C GLN A 84 11.91 -8.03 11.85
N LEU A 85 12.05 -8.94 12.82
CA LEU A 85 11.76 -8.68 14.22
C LEU A 85 13.09 -8.61 14.98
N LEU A 86 13.33 -7.47 15.64
CA LEU A 86 14.52 -7.20 16.45
C LEU A 86 14.12 -6.93 17.90
N GLY A 87 15.02 -7.21 18.82
CA GLY A 87 14.86 -6.88 20.23
C GLY A 87 14.59 -8.10 21.12
N TYR A 88 13.79 -7.93 22.17
CA TYR A 88 13.57 -8.99 23.19
C TYR A 88 12.93 -10.25 22.60
N PRO A 89 13.52 -11.43 22.79
CA PRO A 89 13.07 -12.68 22.20
C PRO A 89 11.60 -12.99 22.49
N ASP A 90 11.15 -12.79 23.73
CA ASP A 90 9.78 -13.08 24.15
C ASP A 90 8.74 -12.26 23.38
N PHE A 91 9.05 -10.98 23.12
CA PHE A 91 8.18 -10.11 22.30
C PHE A 91 8.22 -10.49 20.83
N SER A 92 9.41 -10.77 20.31
CA SER A 92 9.59 -11.17 18.92
C SER A 92 8.83 -12.46 18.62
N HIS A 93 8.87 -13.45 19.52
CA HIS A 93 8.11 -14.69 19.39
C HIS A 93 6.60 -14.47 19.45
N ARG A 94 6.10 -13.64 20.37
CA ARG A 94 4.66 -13.31 20.44
C ARG A 94 4.18 -12.61 19.17
N ILE A 95 4.91 -11.60 18.69
CA ILE A 95 4.57 -10.92 17.44
C ILE A 95 4.61 -11.92 16.28
N GLN A 96 5.59 -12.80 16.22
CA GLN A 96 5.65 -13.83 15.20
C GLN A 96 4.43 -14.75 15.24
N GLU A 97 4.02 -15.22 16.42
CA GLU A 97 2.82 -16.04 16.57
C GLU A 97 1.57 -15.30 16.13
N ASP A 98 1.42 -14.03 16.52
CA ASP A 98 0.29 -13.20 16.13
C ASP A 98 0.25 -12.98 14.60
N LEU A 99 1.41 -12.76 13.96
CA LEU A 99 1.54 -12.66 12.51
C LEU A 99 1.17 -13.98 11.81
N GLN A 100 1.63 -15.11 12.33
CA GLN A 100 1.34 -16.43 11.76
C GLN A 100 -0.13 -16.82 11.92
N ARG A 101 -0.77 -16.43 13.03
CA ARG A 101 -2.22 -16.62 13.23
C ARG A 101 -3.07 -15.68 12.39
N SER A 102 -2.49 -14.58 11.93
CA SER A 102 -3.18 -13.62 11.08
C SER A 102 -3.24 -14.15 9.65
N ALA A 103 -4.44 -14.44 9.16
CA ALA A 103 -4.63 -14.81 7.75
C ALA A 103 -4.30 -13.67 6.77
N LEU A 104 -4.13 -12.44 7.27
CA LEU A 104 -3.91 -11.24 6.47
C LEU A 104 -2.43 -11.02 6.12
N ILE A 105 -1.50 -11.58 6.91
CA ILE A 105 -0.06 -11.33 6.76
C ILE A 105 0.64 -12.67 6.53
N GLN A 106 1.00 -12.93 5.28
CA GLN A 106 1.72 -14.15 4.86
C GLN A 106 3.18 -13.86 4.51
N ASN A 107 3.72 -12.78 5.05
CA ASN A 107 5.07 -12.32 4.76
C ASN A 107 6.12 -13.23 5.39
N ARG A 108 7.29 -13.29 4.73
CA ARG A 108 8.47 -13.94 5.33
C ARG A 108 8.92 -13.15 6.55
N ILE A 109 9.00 -13.84 7.68
CA ILE A 109 9.47 -13.26 8.95
C ILE A 109 10.89 -13.73 9.19
N VAL A 110 11.79 -12.78 9.48
CA VAL A 110 13.17 -13.03 9.86
C VAL A 110 13.35 -12.62 11.31
N LEU A 111 13.79 -13.53 12.14
CA LEU A 111 14.20 -13.27 13.52
C LEU A 111 15.71 -13.10 13.51
N ASP A 112 16.19 -11.91 13.72
CA ASP A 112 17.59 -11.62 13.97
C ASP A 112 17.68 -10.65 15.14
N GLN A 113 18.56 -10.94 16.09
CA GLN A 113 18.63 -10.18 17.33
C GLN A 113 19.68 -9.06 17.29
N SER A 114 20.54 -9.01 16.28
CA SER A 114 21.75 -8.20 16.33
C SER A 114 21.93 -7.18 15.22
N THR A 115 21.42 -7.45 14.02
CA THR A 115 21.73 -6.61 12.86
C THR A 115 20.51 -6.38 11.96
N VAL A 116 20.42 -5.17 11.40
CA VAL A 116 19.37 -4.87 10.42
C VAL A 116 19.68 -5.55 9.09
N SER A 117 18.76 -6.40 8.64
CA SER A 117 18.87 -7.04 7.34
C SER A 117 18.54 -6.08 6.20
N ARG A 118 19.40 -6.02 5.20
CA ARG A 118 19.12 -5.27 3.97
C ARG A 118 17.96 -5.84 3.16
N GLU A 119 17.59 -7.10 3.38
CA GLU A 119 16.46 -7.75 2.72
C GLU A 119 15.12 -7.38 3.35
N ALA A 120 15.12 -6.90 4.59
CA ALA A 120 13.89 -6.52 5.27
C ALA A 120 13.26 -5.28 4.62
N ASP A 121 11.96 -5.33 4.38
CA ASP A 121 11.18 -4.17 3.95
C ASP A 121 10.60 -3.41 5.15
N LEU A 122 10.31 -4.15 6.22
CA LEU A 122 9.81 -3.64 7.47
C LEU A 122 10.63 -4.22 8.63
N VAL A 123 11.11 -3.35 9.49
CA VAL A 123 11.80 -3.71 10.73
C VAL A 123 10.91 -3.36 11.91
N VAL A 124 10.65 -4.33 12.78
CA VAL A 124 9.91 -4.15 14.03
C VAL A 124 10.90 -4.31 15.18
N VAL A 125 11.11 -3.26 15.93
CA VAL A 125 11.99 -3.26 17.10
C VAL A 125 11.15 -3.25 18.35
N SER A 126 11.37 -4.22 19.24
CA SER A 126 10.67 -4.28 20.52
C SER A 126 11.56 -3.79 21.66
N LEU A 127 11.03 -2.86 22.45
CA LEU A 127 11.67 -2.30 23.62
C LEU A 127 10.81 -2.54 24.86
N ASP A 128 11.35 -3.22 25.86
CA ASP A 128 10.71 -3.32 27.16
C ASP A 128 11.18 -2.16 28.05
N LEU A 129 10.30 -1.22 28.32
CA LEU A 129 10.53 -0.07 29.19
C LEU A 129 9.70 -0.15 30.48
N ASN A 130 9.12 -1.31 30.81
CA ASN A 130 8.29 -1.49 32.04
C ASN A 130 9.06 -1.26 33.34
N TRP A 131 10.39 -1.49 33.30
CA TRP A 131 11.27 -1.24 34.45
C TRP A 131 11.50 0.27 34.71
N TYR A 132 10.94 1.13 33.83
CA TYR A 132 11.14 2.56 33.85
C TYR A 132 9.80 3.28 34.12
N ASN A 133 9.51 3.53 35.39
CA ASN A 133 8.26 4.18 35.83
C ASN A 133 8.45 5.57 36.42
N LYS A 134 9.68 6.08 36.49
CA LYS A 134 9.99 7.35 37.10
C LYS A 134 10.48 8.37 36.08
N PRO A 135 10.28 9.67 36.33
CA PRO A 135 10.89 10.71 35.51
C PRO A 135 12.41 10.55 35.43
N ARG A 136 13.01 10.80 34.27
CA ARG A 136 14.45 10.60 34.01
C ARG A 136 15.36 11.24 35.06
N LYS A 137 14.90 12.35 35.66
CA LYS A 137 15.64 13.06 36.71
C LYS A 137 15.70 12.33 38.09
N GLU A 138 14.81 11.36 38.27
CA GLU A 138 14.67 10.62 39.51
C GLU A 138 15.16 9.18 39.40
N LEU A 139 15.84 8.84 38.31
CA LEU A 139 16.40 7.50 38.08
C LEU A 139 17.66 7.30 38.90
N ASP A 140 17.79 6.12 39.47
CA ASP A 140 19.07 5.66 40.00
C ASP A 140 20.08 5.41 38.87
N LEU A 141 21.34 5.41 39.20
CA LEU A 141 22.46 5.33 38.24
C LEU A 141 22.37 4.07 37.37
N GLU A 142 21.97 2.93 37.95
CA GLU A 142 21.86 1.66 37.22
C GLU A 142 20.76 1.72 36.18
N THR A 143 19.58 2.19 36.56
CA THR A 143 18.41 2.35 35.67
C THR A 143 18.70 3.37 34.57
N ALA A 144 19.33 4.52 34.90
CA ALA A 144 19.74 5.51 33.93
C ALA A 144 20.73 4.95 32.90
N THR A 145 21.67 4.13 33.34
CA THR A 145 22.66 3.49 32.46
C THR A 145 22.00 2.47 31.51
N LYS A 146 21.07 1.66 32.02
CA LYS A 146 20.29 0.73 31.18
C LYS A 146 19.46 1.45 30.13
N LEU A 147 18.81 2.56 30.51
CA LEU A 147 18.03 3.40 29.58
C LEU A 147 18.91 3.98 28.49
N ASN A 148 20.03 4.59 28.86
CA ASN A 148 20.97 5.16 27.89
C ASN A 148 21.50 4.11 26.92
N ARG A 149 21.77 2.90 27.38
CA ARG A 149 22.19 1.79 26.52
C ARG A 149 21.09 1.38 25.55
N ALA A 150 19.85 1.22 26.01
CA ALA A 150 18.70 0.89 25.14
C ALA A 150 18.45 1.99 24.09
N GLU A 151 18.61 3.26 24.47
CA GLU A 151 18.50 4.39 23.55
C GLU A 151 19.64 4.39 22.51
N GLN A 152 20.85 4.06 22.90
CA GLN A 152 21.99 3.97 21.99
C GLN A 152 21.80 2.82 20.99
N GLU A 153 21.39 1.63 21.46
CA GLU A 153 21.11 0.48 20.61
C GLU A 153 19.98 0.81 19.59
N LEU A 154 18.91 1.45 20.05
CA LEU A 154 17.83 1.87 19.15
C LEU A 154 18.29 2.93 18.14
N THR A 155 19.10 3.90 18.58
CA THR A 155 19.65 4.92 17.69
C THR A 155 20.52 4.28 16.61
N GLN A 156 21.34 3.29 16.96
CA GLN A 156 22.16 2.55 16.01
C GLN A 156 21.26 1.79 15.00
N ILE A 157 20.25 1.10 15.48
CA ILE A 157 19.29 0.41 14.61
C ILE A 157 18.63 1.40 13.64
N ILE A 158 18.20 2.58 14.12
CA ILE A 158 17.57 3.62 13.26
C ILE A 158 18.54 4.11 12.18
N GLN A 159 19.83 4.22 12.49
CA GLN A 159 20.86 4.63 11.54
C GLN A 159 21.17 3.55 10.51
N ASP A 160 21.08 2.29 10.89
CA ASP A 160 21.34 1.13 10.02
C ASP A 160 20.19 0.83 9.06
N ILE A 161 18.98 1.34 9.35
CA ILE A 161 17.79 1.15 8.51
C ILE A 161 17.82 2.12 7.33
N ASP A 162 17.72 1.59 6.11
CA ASP A 162 17.60 2.37 4.87
C ASP A 162 16.29 3.18 4.83
N ASP A 163 16.29 4.34 4.17
CA ASP A 163 15.09 5.19 4.01
C ASP A 163 13.96 4.49 3.23
N SER A 164 14.28 3.47 2.46
CA SER A 164 13.31 2.63 1.75
C SER A 164 12.65 1.56 2.62
N GLN A 165 13.17 1.31 3.83
CA GLN A 165 12.63 0.34 4.78
C GLN A 165 11.69 1.06 5.78
N ALA A 166 10.63 0.39 6.19
CA ALA A 166 9.77 0.90 7.25
C ALA A 166 10.27 0.46 8.65
N LEU A 167 9.95 1.25 9.66
CA LEU A 167 10.30 0.99 11.05
C LEU A 167 9.07 1.07 11.95
N ILE A 168 8.86 0.03 12.74
CA ILE A 168 7.92 0.04 13.87
C ILE A 168 8.73 -0.10 15.15
N VAL A 169 8.57 0.83 16.07
CA VAL A 169 9.11 0.70 17.41
C VAL A 169 7.96 0.36 18.36
N LEU A 170 7.96 -0.88 18.84
CA LEU A 170 7.02 -1.34 19.85
C LEU A 170 7.62 -1.08 21.23
N THR A 171 6.98 -0.22 22.00
CA THR A 171 7.39 0.07 23.37
C THR A 171 6.37 -0.48 24.36
N VAL A 172 6.83 -1.26 25.31
CA VAL A 172 6.06 -1.61 26.50
C VAL A 172 6.50 -0.64 27.59
N GLY A 173 5.59 0.23 28.00
CA GLY A 173 5.91 1.38 28.83
C GLY A 173 5.88 2.69 28.05
N LYS A 174 6.15 3.81 28.74
CA LYS A 174 6.07 5.15 28.15
C LYS A 174 7.46 5.58 27.63
N LEU A 175 7.56 5.77 26.34
CA LEU A 175 8.72 6.45 25.76
C LEU A 175 8.61 7.96 26.08
N ASP A 176 9.68 8.54 26.61
CA ASP A 176 9.70 9.98 26.87
C ASP A 176 9.71 10.74 25.52
N ASP A 177 8.74 11.64 25.35
CA ASP A 177 8.62 12.45 24.12
C ASP A 177 9.82 13.38 23.88
N SER A 178 10.60 13.66 24.93
CA SER A 178 11.84 14.46 24.85
C SER A 178 13.07 13.67 24.37
N ALA A 179 12.97 12.35 24.27
CA ALA A 179 14.08 11.51 23.85
C ALA A 179 14.50 11.83 22.41
N ALA A 180 15.81 11.87 22.17
CA ALA A 180 16.38 12.09 20.83
C ALA A 180 15.82 11.10 19.79
N ILE A 181 15.50 9.89 20.24
CA ILE A 181 14.88 8.81 19.46
C ILE A 181 13.53 9.24 18.85
N THR A 182 12.65 9.84 19.69
CA THR A 182 11.32 10.30 19.24
C THR A 182 11.45 11.34 18.12
N LYS A 183 12.47 12.20 18.20
CA LYS A 183 12.76 13.16 17.14
C LYS A 183 13.16 12.47 15.84
N HIS A 184 14.13 11.56 15.89
CA HIS A 184 14.58 10.83 14.70
C HIS A 184 13.48 9.99 14.07
N LEU A 185 12.61 9.38 14.87
CA LEU A 185 11.46 8.63 14.37
C LEU A 185 10.42 9.54 13.70
N LYS A 186 10.14 10.73 14.24
CA LYS A 186 9.22 11.70 13.63
C LYS A 186 9.72 12.25 12.29
N GLU A 187 11.03 12.34 12.12
CA GLU A 187 11.65 12.81 10.87
C GLU A 187 11.65 11.72 9.77
N ARG A 188 11.47 10.47 10.13
CA ARG A 188 11.50 9.34 9.20
C ARG A 188 10.14 9.11 8.53
N ARG A 189 10.14 8.98 7.21
CA ARG A 189 8.92 8.93 6.37
C ARG A 189 8.01 7.73 6.65
N PHE A 190 8.58 6.55 6.90
CA PHE A 190 7.84 5.30 7.11
C PHE A 190 8.17 4.74 8.49
N SER A 191 7.77 5.45 9.53
CA SER A 191 7.98 4.99 10.91
C SER A 191 6.76 5.24 11.78
N THR A 192 6.56 4.36 12.76
CA THR A 192 5.53 4.52 13.78
C THR A 192 6.01 3.99 15.13
N ILE A 193 5.49 4.57 16.20
CA ILE A 193 5.70 4.10 17.57
C ILE A 193 4.39 3.48 18.04
N VAL A 194 4.46 2.25 18.51
CA VAL A 194 3.32 1.50 19.01
C VAL A 194 3.54 1.18 20.48
N ASN A 195 2.58 1.55 21.31
CA ASN A 195 2.62 1.28 22.76
C ASN A 195 1.63 0.19 23.20
N ALA A 196 0.96 -0.44 22.25
CA ALA A 196 0.00 -1.51 22.52
C ALA A 196 0.21 -2.64 21.52
N GLN A 197 0.48 -3.86 22.02
CA GLN A 197 0.73 -5.03 21.17
C GLN A 197 -0.40 -5.30 20.18
N GLY A 198 -1.66 -5.10 20.58
CA GLY A 198 -2.81 -5.30 19.69
C GLY A 198 -2.88 -4.37 18.47
N ARG A 199 -2.12 -3.28 18.45
CA ARG A 199 -2.04 -2.36 17.31
C ARG A 199 -0.94 -2.72 16.32
N VAL A 200 0.04 -3.52 16.73
CA VAL A 200 1.21 -3.87 15.89
C VAL A 200 0.79 -4.46 14.56
N LEU A 201 -0.17 -5.38 14.55
CA LEU A 201 -0.65 -6.01 13.32
C LEU A 201 -1.28 -5.01 12.35
N SER A 202 -2.09 -4.07 12.84
CA SER A 202 -2.71 -3.05 11.98
C SER A 202 -1.68 -2.08 11.41
N ASP A 203 -0.67 -1.73 12.21
CA ASP A 203 0.38 -0.82 11.78
C ASP A 203 1.35 -1.51 10.80
N ILE A 204 1.68 -2.79 11.00
CA ILE A 204 2.40 -3.62 10.03
C ILE A 204 1.65 -3.65 8.70
N HIS A 205 0.36 -3.99 8.72
CA HIS A 205 -0.45 -4.04 7.52
C HIS A 205 -0.49 -2.68 6.80
N SER A 206 -0.72 -1.60 7.54
CA SER A 206 -0.75 -0.24 7.00
C SER A 206 0.58 0.14 6.33
N LEU A 207 1.71 -0.08 7.00
CA LEU A 207 3.03 0.24 6.44
C LEU A 207 3.37 -0.64 5.24
N LEU A 208 3.11 -1.94 5.30
CA LEU A 208 3.38 -2.85 4.18
C LEU A 208 2.59 -2.48 2.92
N THR A 209 1.36 -1.96 3.07
CA THR A 209 0.53 -1.53 1.93
C THR A 209 0.93 -0.15 1.39
N THR A 210 1.47 0.73 2.23
CA THR A 210 1.84 2.10 1.84
C THR A 210 3.27 2.25 1.33
N LEU A 211 4.16 1.33 1.69
CA LEU A 211 5.54 1.34 1.18
C LEU A 211 5.56 1.26 -0.35
N PRO A 212 6.41 2.06 -1.01
CA PRO A 212 6.61 1.94 -2.45
C PRO A 212 7.15 0.54 -2.80
N PRO A 213 6.86 0.01 -3.99
CA PRO A 213 7.46 -1.24 -4.45
C PRO A 213 8.98 -1.08 -4.44
N ARG A 214 9.66 -2.08 -3.91
CA ARG A 214 11.12 -2.14 -3.94
C ARG A 214 11.52 -2.35 -5.40
N ASN A 215 12.09 -1.34 -6.03
CA ASN A 215 12.70 -1.53 -7.34
C ASN A 215 13.72 -2.65 -7.20
N ASN A 216 13.56 -3.71 -7.98
CA ASN A 216 14.44 -4.87 -7.98
C ASN A 216 15.90 -4.40 -8.01
N ARG A 217 16.59 -4.67 -6.90
CA ARG A 217 18.04 -4.57 -6.83
C ARG A 217 18.65 -5.80 -7.48
#